data_427f7e3615ab485ef10fe5b03e57d078
#
_entry.id   427f7e3615ab485ef10fe5b03e57d078
#
_cell.length_a   1.000
_cell.length_b   1.000
_cell.length_c   1.000
_cell.angle_alpha   90.00
_cell.angle_beta   90.00
_cell.angle_gamma   90.00
#
_symmetry.space_group_name_H-M   'P 1'
#
loop_
_entity.id
_entity.type
_entity.pdbx_description
1 polymer ?
#
loop_
_entity_poly.entity_id
_entity_poly.type
_entity_poly.pdbx_seq_one_letter_code
_entity_poly.pdbx_strand_id
1 'polypeptide(L)'
;HQAHAASVMAEWGLRSCIGIVFDGTGCGTDGQLWGGEFLYLCEGDFRRLGSLSDCRMLGGDSLSVRADLAADCCRQLVGEETKNSLVGTILAKENGKLSQTIVSTSMGRLFDAAASILGFGQENHYEGECAVLLENAAWRALWKRMPSEAAVSEEKTECRIDASGPVFRRLFAECLLYFRNLTRPSADGRILLSTEALISGLLEMQKKNKTAKE
;
A
#
# COMPACT_ATOMS: atom_id res chain seq x y z
N HIS A 1 -12.42 2.13 9.02
CA HIS A 1 -11.71 0.84 8.92
C HIS A 1 -12.36 -0.23 9.77
N GLN A 2 -12.77 0.10 11.01
CA GLN A 2 -13.54 -0.80 11.85
C GLN A 2 -14.86 -1.19 11.19
N ALA A 3 -15.60 -0.23 10.64
CA ALA A 3 -16.87 -0.48 9.95
C ALA A 3 -16.71 -1.39 8.73
N HIS A 4 -15.63 -1.22 7.94
CA HIS A 4 -15.32 -2.11 6.83
C HIS A 4 -15.13 -3.56 7.28
N ALA A 5 -14.31 -3.78 8.31
CA ALA A 5 -14.11 -5.13 8.84
C ALA A 5 -15.38 -5.70 9.48
N ALA A 6 -16.15 -4.88 10.21
CA ALA A 6 -17.40 -5.29 10.85
C ALA A 6 -18.50 -5.67 9.85
N SER A 7 -18.57 -4.99 8.69
CA SER A 7 -19.54 -5.33 7.64
C SER A 7 -19.28 -6.74 7.08
N VAL A 8 -18.02 -7.09 6.82
CA VAL A 8 -17.64 -8.43 6.38
C VAL A 8 -17.92 -9.47 7.47
N MET A 9 -17.64 -9.14 8.74
CA MET A 9 -17.98 -10.03 9.86
C MET A 9 -19.50 -10.33 9.91
N ALA A 10 -20.31 -9.29 9.74
CA ALA A 10 -21.76 -9.44 9.75
C ALA A 10 -22.25 -10.31 8.58
N GLU A 11 -21.72 -10.10 7.37
CA GLU A 11 -22.06 -10.89 6.19
C GLU A 11 -21.76 -12.38 6.40
N TRP A 12 -20.63 -12.69 7.02
CA TRP A 12 -20.19 -14.07 7.24
C TRP A 12 -20.60 -14.67 8.60
N GLY A 13 -21.34 -13.93 9.42
CA GLY A 13 -21.76 -14.36 10.74
C GLY A 13 -20.61 -14.66 11.71
N LEU A 14 -19.49 -13.97 11.58
CA LEU A 14 -18.29 -14.19 12.40
C LEU A 14 -18.42 -13.45 13.74
N ARG A 15 -18.02 -14.10 14.83
CA ARG A 15 -17.94 -13.47 16.16
C ARG A 15 -16.63 -12.72 16.37
N SER A 16 -15.57 -13.15 15.72
CA SER A 16 -14.27 -12.48 15.75
C SER A 16 -13.55 -12.66 14.44
N CYS A 17 -12.69 -11.71 14.08
CA CYS A 17 -11.81 -11.81 12.92
C CYS A 17 -10.54 -10.98 13.11
N ILE A 18 -9.56 -11.24 12.24
CA ILE A 18 -8.47 -10.31 11.95
C ILE A 18 -8.81 -9.64 10.63
N GLY A 19 -9.11 -8.34 10.68
CA GLY A 19 -9.35 -7.51 9.50
C GLY A 19 -8.04 -6.93 8.99
N ILE A 20 -7.74 -7.17 7.71
CA ILE A 20 -6.70 -6.44 6.96
C ILE A 20 -7.45 -5.43 6.11
N VAL A 21 -7.37 -4.16 6.46
CA VAL A 21 -8.17 -3.10 5.84
C VAL A 21 -7.26 -2.14 5.09
N PHE A 22 -7.42 -2.11 3.77
CA PHE A 22 -6.70 -1.20 2.89
C PHE A 22 -7.66 -0.15 2.35
N ASP A 23 -7.34 1.11 2.58
CA ASP A 23 -8.18 2.25 2.24
C ASP A 23 -7.32 3.45 1.82
N GLY A 24 -7.95 4.40 1.12
CA GLY A 24 -7.34 5.66 0.72
C GLY A 24 -7.27 6.66 1.86
N THR A 25 -8.33 6.76 2.66
CA THR A 25 -8.43 7.75 3.73
C THR A 25 -9.51 7.37 4.73
N GLY A 26 -9.13 7.21 5.99
CA GLY A 26 -10.06 6.99 7.08
C GLY A 26 -9.63 7.68 8.37
N CYS A 27 -10.58 8.04 9.20
CA CYS A 27 -10.31 8.68 10.48
C CYS A 27 -9.90 7.62 11.50
N GLY A 28 -8.69 7.76 12.03
CA GLY A 28 -8.21 6.93 13.14
C GLY A 28 -8.72 7.43 14.50
N THR A 29 -8.79 6.54 15.47
CA THR A 29 -9.17 6.89 16.86
C THR A 29 -8.12 7.74 17.57
N ASP A 30 -6.92 7.82 17.01
CA ASP A 30 -5.78 8.64 17.46
C ASP A 30 -5.70 10.01 16.76
N GLY A 31 -6.69 10.34 15.89
CA GLY A 31 -6.73 11.57 15.12
C GLY A 31 -5.82 11.57 13.89
N GLN A 32 -5.19 10.45 13.57
CA GLN A 32 -4.39 10.28 12.35
C GLN A 32 -5.24 9.80 11.18
N LEU A 33 -4.72 9.91 9.97
CA LEU A 33 -5.32 9.31 8.78
C LEU A 33 -4.86 7.87 8.63
N TRP A 34 -5.75 6.94 8.90
CA TRP A 34 -5.54 5.52 8.70
C TRP A 34 -5.87 5.09 7.27
N GLY A 35 -5.30 3.95 6.84
CA GLY A 35 -5.60 3.39 5.53
C GLY A 35 -4.87 2.09 5.21
N GLY A 36 -4.03 1.59 6.11
CA GLY A 36 -3.36 0.30 5.97
C GLY A 36 -3.28 -0.38 7.32
N GLU A 37 -4.40 -1.00 7.76
CA GLU A 37 -4.60 -1.39 9.14
C GLU A 37 -4.77 -2.90 9.31
N PHE A 38 -4.21 -3.41 10.42
CA PHE A 38 -4.45 -4.75 10.92
C PHE A 38 -5.26 -4.65 12.21
N LEU A 39 -6.50 -5.09 12.16
CA LEU A 39 -7.45 -4.94 13.26
C LEU A 39 -7.89 -6.31 13.75
N TYR A 40 -7.93 -6.52 15.07
CA TYR A 40 -8.66 -7.62 15.67
C TYR A 40 -10.02 -7.12 16.12
N LEU A 41 -11.07 -7.75 15.65
CA LEU A 41 -12.46 -7.45 16.03
C LEU A 41 -13.05 -8.63 16.78
N CYS A 42 -13.75 -8.36 17.89
CA CYS A 42 -14.42 -9.37 18.67
C CYS A 42 -15.60 -8.74 19.44
N GLU A 43 -16.81 -9.29 19.27
CA GLU A 43 -18.01 -8.95 20.04
C GLU A 43 -18.33 -7.43 20.12
N GLY A 44 -18.08 -6.70 19.03
CA GLY A 44 -18.34 -5.25 18.95
C GLY A 44 -17.16 -4.36 19.34
N ASP A 45 -16.12 -4.92 19.95
CA ASP A 45 -14.87 -4.23 20.23
C ASP A 45 -13.82 -4.44 19.13
N PHE A 46 -12.84 -3.55 19.07
CA PHE A 46 -11.70 -3.73 18.20
C PHE A 46 -10.38 -3.32 18.86
N ARG A 47 -9.30 -3.93 18.37
CA ARG A 47 -7.94 -3.59 18.75
C ARG A 47 -7.06 -3.46 17.51
N ARG A 48 -6.34 -2.37 17.40
CA ARG A 48 -5.32 -2.16 16.36
C ARG A 48 -4.11 -3.04 16.65
N LEU A 49 -3.89 -4.08 15.85
CA LEU A 49 -2.75 -4.99 15.98
C LEU A 49 -1.51 -4.45 15.27
N GLY A 50 -1.72 -3.67 14.23
CA GLY A 50 -0.65 -3.14 13.41
C GLY A 50 -1.16 -2.25 12.29
N SER A 51 -0.22 -1.71 11.54
CA SER A 51 -0.49 -0.85 10.38
C SER A 51 0.72 -0.79 9.45
N LEU A 52 0.57 -0.09 8.32
CA LEU A 52 1.72 0.50 7.65
C LEU A 52 2.47 1.41 8.62
N SER A 53 3.78 1.55 8.46
CA SER A 53 4.51 2.59 9.19
C SER A 53 4.09 3.98 8.70
N ASP A 54 4.12 4.93 9.62
CA ASP A 54 3.69 6.30 9.39
C ASP A 54 4.48 6.96 8.26
N CYS A 55 3.77 7.62 7.35
CA CYS A 55 4.35 8.48 6.34
C CYS A 55 3.81 9.91 6.50
N ARG A 56 4.70 10.90 6.50
CA ARG A 56 4.29 12.29 6.48
C ARG A 56 3.89 12.69 5.08
N MET A 57 2.67 13.13 4.94
CA MET A 57 2.06 13.55 3.68
C MET A 57 1.81 15.06 3.69
N LEU A 58 2.11 15.71 2.58
CA LEU A 58 1.90 17.14 2.33
C LEU A 58 0.97 17.30 1.15
N GLY A 59 -0.05 18.15 1.26
CA GLY A 59 -0.92 18.48 0.12
C GLY A 59 -2.42 18.38 0.38
N GLY A 60 -2.83 17.89 1.55
CA GLY A 60 -4.26 17.76 1.90
C GLY A 60 -5.03 16.96 0.83
N ASP A 61 -6.16 17.48 0.37
CA ASP A 61 -7.02 16.81 -0.62
C ASP A 61 -6.35 16.60 -1.98
N SER A 62 -5.34 17.40 -2.34
CA SER A 62 -4.61 17.23 -3.58
C SER A 62 -3.80 15.94 -3.66
N LEU A 63 -3.50 15.32 -2.52
CA LEU A 63 -2.82 14.00 -2.47
C LEU A 63 -3.63 12.88 -3.12
N SER A 64 -4.96 12.98 -3.14
CA SER A 64 -5.80 11.98 -3.79
C SER A 64 -5.74 12.08 -5.32
N VAL A 65 -5.40 13.26 -5.84
CA VAL A 65 -5.26 13.54 -7.27
C VAL A 65 -3.81 13.38 -7.72
N ARG A 66 -2.86 13.87 -6.94
CA ARG A 66 -1.45 14.01 -7.30
C ARG A 66 -0.63 12.81 -6.80
N ALA A 67 -0.55 11.75 -7.61
CA ALA A 67 0.28 10.56 -7.32
C ALA A 67 1.78 10.90 -7.26
N ASP A 68 2.25 11.87 -8.05
CA ASP A 68 3.61 12.38 -8.01
C ASP A 68 3.95 13.06 -6.68
N LEU A 69 2.99 13.77 -6.08
CA LEU A 69 3.16 14.38 -4.76
C LEU A 69 3.26 13.32 -3.66
N ALA A 70 2.42 12.28 -3.71
CA ALA A 70 2.52 11.12 -2.81
C ALA A 70 3.89 10.42 -2.96
N ALA A 71 4.39 10.28 -4.19
CA ALA A 71 5.71 9.72 -4.45
C ALA A 71 6.84 10.55 -3.85
N ASP A 72 6.75 11.87 -3.92
CA ASP A 72 7.76 12.77 -3.34
C ASP A 72 7.75 12.71 -1.79
N CYS A 73 6.56 12.62 -1.16
CA CYS A 73 6.47 12.39 0.28
C CYS A 73 7.15 11.05 0.68
N CYS A 74 6.89 9.99 -0.10
CA CYS A 74 7.51 8.68 0.14
C CYS A 74 9.03 8.68 -0.13
N ARG A 75 9.52 9.42 -1.12
CA ARG A 75 10.97 9.58 -1.36
C ARG A 75 11.66 10.26 -0.18
N GLN A 76 11.05 11.32 0.34
CA GLN A 76 11.58 12.02 1.51
C GLN A 76 11.65 11.10 2.74
N LEU A 77 10.71 10.19 2.91
CA LEU A 77 10.71 9.21 4.00
C LEU A 77 11.97 8.34 4.03
N VAL A 78 12.52 8.03 2.85
CA VAL A 78 13.72 7.18 2.70
C VAL A 78 14.99 7.99 2.41
N GLY A 79 14.95 9.32 2.52
CA GLY A 79 16.10 10.19 2.31
C GLY A 79 16.52 10.34 0.84
N GLU A 80 15.66 9.99 -0.11
CA GLU A 80 15.91 10.20 -1.55
C GLU A 80 15.45 11.60 -1.98
N GLU A 81 16.06 12.10 -3.06
CA GLU A 81 15.69 13.40 -3.62
C GLU A 81 14.24 13.40 -4.15
N THR A 82 13.50 14.44 -3.80
CA THR A 82 12.16 14.69 -4.34
C THR A 82 12.24 15.33 -5.71
N LYS A 83 11.32 15.01 -6.61
CA LYS A 83 11.22 15.68 -7.90
C LYS A 83 10.77 17.14 -7.73
N ASN A 84 9.91 17.38 -6.75
CA ASN A 84 9.49 18.72 -6.36
C ASN A 84 10.33 19.22 -5.19
N SER A 85 11.25 20.13 -5.44
CA SER A 85 12.17 20.70 -4.44
C SER A 85 11.45 21.41 -3.30
N LEU A 86 10.25 21.97 -3.54
CA LEU A 86 9.44 22.62 -2.54
C LEU A 86 8.91 21.61 -1.51
N VAL A 87 8.44 20.44 -1.98
CA VAL A 87 7.98 19.36 -1.10
C VAL A 87 9.11 18.89 -0.20
N GLY A 88 10.27 18.59 -0.80
CA GLY A 88 11.47 18.21 -0.02
C GLY A 88 11.88 19.26 1.01
N THR A 89 11.83 20.53 0.64
CA THR A 89 12.19 21.64 1.54
C THR A 89 11.21 21.76 2.71
N ILE A 90 9.91 21.65 2.47
CA ILE A 90 8.88 21.74 3.50
C ILE A 90 9.01 20.54 4.47
N LEU A 91 9.04 19.32 3.94
CA LEU A 91 9.12 18.11 4.77
C LEU A 91 10.43 18.04 5.58
N ALA A 92 11.55 18.51 5.02
CA ALA A 92 12.84 18.54 5.73
C ALA A 92 12.90 19.60 6.84
N LYS A 93 12.21 20.73 6.67
CA LYS A 93 12.16 21.80 7.69
C LYS A 93 11.22 21.49 8.85
N GLU A 94 10.30 20.57 8.66
CA GLU A 94 9.28 20.23 9.65
C GLU A 94 9.79 19.23 10.70
N ASN A 95 10.63 19.65 11.60
CA ASN A 95 10.84 18.96 12.87
C ASN A 95 9.58 19.06 13.77
N GLY A 96 8.39 18.76 13.21
CA GLY A 96 7.17 18.49 13.98
C GLY A 96 6.24 19.68 14.27
N LYS A 97 6.37 20.84 13.65
CA LYS A 97 5.58 22.02 14.02
C LYS A 97 4.77 22.74 12.93
N LEU A 98 4.75 22.31 11.68
CA LEU A 98 3.88 22.96 10.69
C LEU A 98 2.55 22.22 10.51
N SER A 99 1.46 22.99 10.52
CA SER A 99 0.06 22.56 10.42
C SER A 99 -0.37 22.04 9.04
N GLN A 100 0.58 21.80 8.13
CA GLN A 100 0.29 21.43 6.73
C GLN A 100 0.62 19.96 6.40
N THR A 101 1.29 19.25 7.28
CA THR A 101 1.58 17.84 7.09
C THR A 101 0.63 16.96 7.89
N ILE A 102 0.24 15.86 7.30
CA ILE A 102 -0.63 14.84 7.90
C ILE A 102 0.19 13.57 8.05
N VAL A 103 0.14 12.94 9.21
CA VAL A 103 0.68 11.59 9.39
C VAL A 103 -0.38 10.59 8.93
N SER A 104 0.02 9.68 8.06
CA SER A 104 -0.90 8.74 7.46
C SER A 104 -0.28 7.35 7.28
N THR A 105 -1.12 6.34 7.42
CA THR A 105 -0.87 4.94 7.07
C THR A 105 -1.63 4.54 5.81
N SER A 106 -2.01 5.49 4.96
CA SER A 106 -2.83 5.27 3.76
C SER A 106 -2.19 4.31 2.77
N MET A 107 -2.84 3.19 2.54
CA MET A 107 -2.47 2.24 1.48
C MET A 107 -2.75 2.83 0.09
N GLY A 108 -3.84 3.59 -0.07
CA GLY A 108 -4.15 4.27 -1.33
C GLY A 108 -3.04 5.21 -1.77
N ARG A 109 -2.53 6.02 -0.86
CA ARG A 109 -1.39 6.93 -1.15
C ARG A 109 -0.10 6.18 -1.42
N LEU A 110 0.10 5.02 -0.79
CA LEU A 110 1.24 4.16 -1.10
C LEU A 110 1.15 3.56 -2.51
N PHE A 111 -0.05 3.15 -2.95
CA PHE A 111 -0.27 2.69 -4.32
C PHE A 111 -0.06 3.81 -5.36
N ASP A 112 -0.56 5.01 -5.09
CA ASP A 112 -0.30 6.18 -5.93
C ASP A 112 1.20 6.47 -6.05
N ALA A 113 1.91 6.48 -4.92
CA ALA A 113 3.35 6.68 -4.89
C ALA A 113 4.09 5.58 -5.67
N ALA A 114 3.72 4.32 -5.51
CA ALA A 114 4.31 3.20 -6.23
C ALA A 114 4.08 3.31 -7.75
N ALA A 115 2.87 3.64 -8.17
CA ALA A 115 2.54 3.85 -9.57
C ALA A 115 3.36 4.99 -10.19
N SER A 116 3.51 6.10 -9.47
CA SER A 116 4.30 7.25 -9.92
C SER A 116 5.80 6.93 -9.97
N ILE A 117 6.35 6.26 -8.98
CA ILE A 117 7.76 5.84 -8.94
C ILE A 117 8.08 4.92 -10.12
N LEU A 118 7.21 3.96 -10.40
CA LEU A 118 7.38 2.99 -11.48
C LEU A 118 7.01 3.54 -12.86
N GLY A 119 6.42 4.74 -12.95
CA GLY A 119 6.11 5.44 -14.19
C GLY A 119 4.79 5.03 -14.85
N PHE A 120 3.85 4.48 -14.08
CA PHE A 120 2.52 4.10 -14.59
C PHE A 120 1.53 5.26 -14.64
N GLY A 121 1.62 6.23 -13.72
CA GLY A 121 0.78 7.43 -13.66
C GLY A 121 1.37 8.48 -12.75
N GLN A 122 1.01 9.75 -12.97
CA GLN A 122 1.46 10.88 -12.13
C GLN A 122 0.28 11.60 -11.46
N GLU A 123 -0.90 11.49 -12.04
CA GLU A 123 -2.14 12.09 -11.57
C GLU A 123 -3.28 11.10 -11.72
N ASN A 124 -4.25 11.18 -10.82
CA ASN A 124 -5.52 10.46 -10.87
C ASN A 124 -6.57 11.37 -11.51
N HIS A 125 -7.08 11.02 -12.68
CA HIS A 125 -8.20 11.72 -13.33
C HIS A 125 -9.56 11.23 -12.80
N TYR A 126 -9.57 10.07 -12.17
CA TYR A 126 -10.66 9.49 -11.40
C TYR A 126 -10.08 8.76 -10.18
N GLU A 127 -10.94 8.46 -9.20
CA GLU A 127 -10.51 7.84 -7.94
C GLU A 127 -9.79 6.50 -8.17
N GLY A 128 -8.54 6.43 -7.70
CA GLY A 128 -7.73 5.20 -7.74
C GLY A 128 -7.14 4.83 -9.10
N GLU A 129 -7.14 5.73 -10.11
CA GLU A 129 -6.60 5.44 -11.45
C GLU A 129 -5.17 4.89 -11.40
N CYS A 130 -4.28 5.54 -10.67
CA CYS A 130 -2.89 5.11 -10.56
C CYS A 130 -2.77 3.72 -9.90
N ALA A 131 -3.61 3.43 -8.91
CA ALA A 131 -3.66 2.12 -8.27
C ALA A 131 -4.14 1.04 -9.26
N VAL A 132 -5.15 1.32 -10.08
CA VAL A 132 -5.65 0.42 -11.13
C VAL A 132 -4.59 0.18 -12.20
N LEU A 133 -3.85 1.22 -12.62
CA LEU A 133 -2.74 1.06 -13.57
C LEU A 133 -1.64 0.17 -13.01
N LEU A 134 -1.31 0.33 -11.72
CA LEU A 134 -0.34 -0.52 -11.02
C LEU A 134 -0.82 -1.97 -10.93
N GLU A 135 -2.08 -2.19 -10.57
CA GLU A 135 -2.71 -3.51 -10.52
C GLU A 135 -2.66 -4.20 -11.89
N ASN A 136 -3.08 -3.52 -12.95
CA ASN A 136 -3.03 -4.05 -14.31
C ASN A 136 -1.60 -4.44 -14.74
N ALA A 137 -0.60 -3.64 -14.37
CA ALA A 137 0.80 -3.96 -14.66
C ALA A 137 1.26 -5.20 -13.88
N ALA A 138 0.88 -5.32 -12.60
CA ALA A 138 1.17 -6.47 -11.76
C ALA A 138 0.53 -7.76 -12.33
N TRP A 139 -0.75 -7.70 -12.72
CA TRP A 139 -1.45 -8.82 -13.35
C TRP A 139 -0.77 -9.28 -14.65
N ARG A 140 -0.39 -8.34 -15.53
CA ARG A 140 0.33 -8.67 -16.77
C ARG A 140 1.67 -9.36 -16.48
N ALA A 141 2.39 -8.90 -15.44
CA ALA A 141 3.65 -9.49 -15.04
C ALA A 141 3.47 -10.91 -14.46
N LEU A 142 2.47 -11.11 -13.63
CA LEU A 142 2.11 -12.42 -13.07
C LEU A 142 1.69 -13.39 -14.18
N TRP A 143 0.82 -12.95 -15.09
CA TRP A 143 0.32 -13.79 -16.19
C TRP A 143 1.44 -14.30 -17.09
N LYS A 144 2.43 -13.46 -17.39
CA LYS A 144 3.61 -13.88 -18.17
C LYS A 144 4.48 -14.92 -17.45
N ARG A 145 4.39 -15.03 -16.13
CA ARG A 145 5.15 -15.98 -15.31
C ARG A 145 4.38 -17.28 -15.03
N MET A 146 3.09 -17.32 -15.32
CA MET A 146 2.29 -18.54 -15.15
C MET A 146 2.64 -19.54 -16.25
N PRO A 147 2.84 -20.82 -15.91
CA PRO A 147 3.02 -21.87 -16.91
C PRO A 147 1.80 -21.93 -17.86
N SER A 148 2.04 -22.23 -19.15
CA SER A 148 0.98 -22.30 -20.17
C SER A 148 -0.16 -23.30 -19.84
N GLU A 149 0.12 -24.27 -18.99
CA GLU A 149 -0.87 -25.25 -18.50
C GLU A 149 -1.85 -24.66 -17.47
N ALA A 150 -1.55 -23.48 -16.90
CA ALA A 150 -2.43 -22.75 -16.00
C ALA A 150 -3.30 -21.71 -16.73
N ALA A 151 -3.15 -21.56 -18.05
CA ALA A 151 -4.04 -20.77 -18.89
C ALA A 151 -5.40 -21.49 -18.96
N VAL A 152 -6.28 -21.10 -18.05
CA VAL A 152 -7.65 -21.59 -17.93
C VAL A 152 -8.37 -21.35 -19.26
N SER A 153 -9.06 -22.37 -19.75
CA SER A 153 -10.00 -22.30 -20.87
C SER A 153 -10.84 -21.02 -20.80
N GLU A 154 -10.90 -20.27 -21.91
CA GLU A 154 -11.59 -18.98 -22.07
C GLU A 154 -13.09 -18.97 -21.78
N GLU A 155 -13.67 -20.07 -21.29
CA GLU A 155 -15.12 -20.25 -21.16
C GLU A 155 -15.72 -19.92 -19.78
N LYS A 156 -14.95 -19.45 -18.77
CA LYS A 156 -15.56 -19.08 -17.48
C LYS A 156 -15.12 -17.71 -17.02
N THR A 157 -16.06 -16.79 -17.06
CA THR A 157 -16.02 -15.37 -16.66
C THR A 157 -15.76 -15.12 -15.17
N GLU A 158 -15.40 -16.12 -14.39
CA GLU A 158 -14.94 -15.99 -13.01
C GLU A 158 -13.49 -16.44 -12.93
N CYS A 159 -12.58 -15.47 -12.82
CA CYS A 159 -11.17 -15.73 -12.53
C CYS A 159 -11.05 -16.22 -11.07
N ARG A 160 -11.39 -17.50 -10.83
CA ARG A 160 -11.09 -18.16 -9.56
C ARG A 160 -9.64 -18.59 -9.61
N ILE A 161 -8.80 -17.84 -8.91
CA ILE A 161 -7.43 -18.29 -8.63
C ILE A 161 -7.57 -19.56 -7.79
N ASP A 162 -7.10 -20.69 -8.31
CA ASP A 162 -7.01 -21.92 -7.51
C ASP A 162 -5.96 -21.73 -6.40
N ALA A 163 -6.43 -21.30 -5.23
CA ALA A 163 -5.60 -21.08 -4.05
C ALA A 163 -4.95 -22.38 -3.52
N SER A 164 -5.37 -23.55 -4.01
CA SER A 164 -4.80 -24.84 -3.66
C SER A 164 -3.67 -25.28 -4.60
N GLY A 165 -3.54 -24.63 -5.76
CA GLY A 165 -2.56 -24.97 -6.78
C GLY A 165 -1.10 -24.76 -6.34
N PRO A 166 -0.14 -25.57 -6.87
CA PRO A 166 1.27 -25.48 -6.48
C PRO A 166 1.89 -24.12 -6.83
N VAL A 167 1.45 -23.47 -7.90
CA VAL A 167 1.91 -22.14 -8.32
C VAL A 167 1.49 -21.08 -7.31
N PHE A 168 0.23 -21.10 -6.87
CA PHE A 168 -0.28 -20.18 -5.86
C PHE A 168 0.46 -20.36 -4.52
N ARG A 169 0.65 -21.61 -4.08
CA ARG A 169 1.40 -21.90 -2.83
C ARG A 169 2.84 -21.37 -2.88
N ARG A 170 3.51 -21.50 -4.01
CA ARG A 170 4.88 -20.98 -4.20
C ARG A 170 4.90 -19.45 -4.15
N LEU A 171 4.02 -18.78 -4.93
CA LEU A 171 3.91 -17.32 -4.93
C LEU A 171 3.54 -16.79 -3.56
N PHE A 172 2.61 -17.45 -2.87
CA PHE A 172 2.20 -17.08 -1.52
C PHE A 172 3.35 -17.24 -0.52
N ALA A 173 4.12 -18.31 -0.59
CA ALA A 173 5.30 -18.52 0.26
C ALA A 173 6.38 -17.45 0.01
N GLU A 174 6.65 -17.10 -1.26
CA GLU A 174 7.57 -16.01 -1.62
C GLU A 174 7.07 -14.66 -1.09
N CYS A 175 5.77 -14.37 -1.22
CA CYS A 175 5.15 -13.17 -0.64
C CYS A 175 5.27 -13.15 0.89
N LEU A 176 4.96 -14.25 1.57
CA LEU A 176 5.06 -14.33 3.04
C LEU A 176 6.49 -14.11 3.52
N LEU A 177 7.49 -14.67 2.83
CA LEU A 177 8.90 -14.46 3.16
C LEU A 177 9.29 -12.99 2.98
N TYR A 178 8.80 -12.36 1.91
CA TYR A 178 9.01 -10.93 1.65
C TYR A 178 8.35 -10.08 2.75
N PHE A 179 7.08 -10.33 3.07
CA PHE A 179 6.36 -9.64 4.14
C PHE A 179 7.02 -9.78 5.51
N ARG A 180 7.55 -10.95 5.83
CA ARG A 180 8.28 -11.17 7.10
C ARG A 180 9.47 -10.24 7.25
N ASN A 181 10.18 -9.95 6.16
CA ASN A 181 11.32 -9.03 6.17
C ASN A 181 10.91 -7.55 6.19
N LEU A 182 9.64 -7.25 5.90
CA LEU A 182 9.10 -5.89 5.92
C LEU A 182 8.45 -5.52 7.26
N THR A 183 8.24 -6.49 8.16
CA THR A 183 7.57 -6.25 9.43
C THR A 183 8.57 -5.94 10.53
N ARG A 184 8.21 -4.98 11.40
CA ARG A 184 8.96 -4.64 12.61
C ARG A 184 7.98 -4.40 13.78
N PRO A 185 8.37 -4.68 15.04
CA PRO A 185 7.57 -4.27 16.19
C PRO A 185 7.66 -2.75 16.37
N SER A 186 6.56 -2.14 16.79
CA SER A 186 6.56 -0.75 17.28
C SER A 186 6.82 -0.71 18.80
N ALA A 187 7.09 0.49 19.32
CA ALA A 187 7.35 0.69 20.74
C ALA A 187 6.17 0.28 21.65
N ASP A 188 4.94 0.35 21.16
CA ASP A 188 3.71 -0.04 21.85
C ASP A 188 3.28 -1.51 21.60
N GLY A 189 4.15 -2.30 20.97
CA GLY A 189 3.92 -3.73 20.73
C GLY A 189 3.05 -4.06 19.51
N ARG A 190 2.67 -3.06 18.70
CA ARG A 190 2.00 -3.30 17.41
C ARG A 190 2.99 -3.80 16.36
N ILE A 191 2.47 -4.40 15.32
CA ILE A 191 3.26 -4.82 14.15
C ILE A 191 3.19 -3.71 13.09
N LEU A 192 4.33 -3.20 12.67
CA LEU A 192 4.42 -2.23 11.57
C LEU A 192 4.90 -2.92 10.30
N LEU A 193 4.20 -2.69 9.21
CA LEU A 193 4.67 -3.01 7.86
C LEU A 193 5.45 -1.80 7.34
N SER A 194 6.75 -1.99 7.10
CA SER A 194 7.67 -0.89 6.78
C SER A 194 7.39 -0.28 5.41
N THR A 195 6.81 0.91 5.40
CA THR A 195 6.63 1.73 4.20
C THR A 195 8.00 2.11 3.61
N GLU A 196 8.97 2.38 4.44
CA GLU A 196 10.35 2.72 4.02
C GLU A 196 10.99 1.59 3.21
N ALA A 197 10.86 0.33 3.68
CA ALA A 197 11.42 -0.82 2.98
C ALA A 197 10.71 -1.09 1.64
N LEU A 198 9.39 -0.91 1.60
CA LEU A 198 8.61 -1.00 0.36
C LEU A 198 9.06 0.04 -0.67
N ILE A 199 9.17 1.29 -0.27
CA ILE A 199 9.59 2.40 -1.16
C ILE A 199 11.04 2.22 -1.61
N SER A 200 11.95 1.86 -0.72
CA SER A 200 13.35 1.58 -1.08
C SER A 200 13.45 0.48 -2.14
N GLY A 201 12.69 -0.61 -1.97
CA GLY A 201 12.63 -1.68 -2.97
C GLY A 201 12.11 -1.21 -4.33
N LEU A 202 11.08 -0.37 -4.37
CA LEU A 202 10.54 0.20 -5.61
C LEU A 202 11.56 1.12 -6.31
N LEU A 203 12.29 1.94 -5.56
CA LEU A 203 13.32 2.82 -6.09
C LEU A 203 14.50 2.04 -6.67
N GLU A 204 14.92 0.96 -6.03
CA GLU A 204 15.92 0.04 -6.57
C GLU A 204 15.46 -0.61 -7.88
N MET A 205 14.21 -1.05 -7.95
CA MET A 205 13.64 -1.59 -9.18
C MET A 205 13.63 -0.55 -10.30
N GLN A 206 13.28 0.70 -9.99
CA GLN A 206 13.29 1.80 -10.94
C GLN A 206 14.71 2.04 -11.49
N LYS A 207 15.72 2.06 -10.61
CA LYS A 207 17.14 2.24 -11.00
C LYS A 207 17.60 1.11 -11.93
N LYS A 208 17.32 -0.14 -11.59
CA LYS A 208 17.66 -1.32 -12.43
C LYS A 208 17.01 -1.28 -13.80
N ASN A 209 15.74 -0.87 -13.88
CA ASN A 209 15.03 -0.78 -15.16
C ASN A 209 15.55 0.35 -16.08
N LYS A 210 16.10 1.42 -15.50
CA LYS A 210 16.78 2.48 -16.30
C LYS A 210 18.08 1.97 -16.89
N THR A 211 18.92 1.32 -16.10
CA THR A 211 20.21 0.78 -16.55
C THR A 211 20.06 -0.35 -17.60
N ALA A 212 18.92 -1.05 -17.62
CA ALA A 212 18.66 -2.08 -18.64
C ALA A 212 18.16 -1.52 -19.98
N LYS A 213 17.82 -0.23 -20.04
CA LYS A 213 17.38 0.46 -21.26
C LYS A 213 18.46 1.32 -21.92
N GLU A 214 19.57 1.59 -21.23
CA GLU A 214 20.81 2.19 -21.72
C GLU A 214 21.77 1.12 -22.23
#